data_bd4e47f4a0355c4c7958a004fab5b084
#
_entry.id   bd4e47f4a0355c4c7958a004fab5b084
#
_cell.length_a   1.000
_cell.length_b   1.000
_cell.length_c   1.000
_cell.angle_alpha   90.00
_cell.angle_beta   90.00
_cell.angle_gamma   90.00
#
_symmetry.space_group_name_H-M   'P 1'
#
loop_
_entity.id
_entity.type
_entity.pdbx_description
1 polymer ?
#
loop_
_entity_poly.entity_id
_entity_poly.type
_entity_poly.pdbx_seq_one_letter_code
_entity_poly.pdbx_strand_id
1 'polypeptide(L)'
;MDDQKIKCSSNKHKDTNAISYCINCKLYLCNKCQKMHSEFYEEHNLINLDKDLNNFFIDECNKENHDKIKLKFFCKKHNILCCAYCVIKINKFGFGEHYNCDFAHINEIKEEKRNKLKENIKTLQELSKNIDNIINELKNINENINKDKDELKINIQKLFTKLKSAINEKEDQLLTKVDEIYDNSFITDELVKSSEKLPNKIKASLEKGNLIQKEWNENDLANYINICLYIENNIKEINKIKDVIEKYKSKSKTKIKFDINKDTYNTLLESIDNFANIISEEEYIYKYYDIKLKNPILTLNYHTSNVWCLTVLKDGRLVSGSEDKSIIIYNKITYQPDLVIKEHNDSVYCILQLSSGILASCSKDKTIKLFNIKENGYEIIQTLEYHTKAVYKLIELKNNNLISCSNDNSLIIYSKQNNKYIKDFQIETNNRCSSVIQTKDTEICYSVFSDNEIDFFDLSERKNKATLTEITKCNNHREWIIMISKDLLLIPGEKELSIININEYKLVRKIKASDSSWLCGICKINNNMILTGDDSKIKQWKIENDNLILVSKKDNAHNGWINALLNLGNGYIVSCSDDNTIKIW
;
A
#
# COMPACT_ATOMS: atom_id res chain seq x y z
N MET A 1 -6.53 6.92 47.82
CA MET A 1 -7.02 7.53 46.55
C MET A 1 -6.05 8.65 46.28
N ASP A 2 -5.08 8.37 45.41
CA ASP A 2 -4.09 9.37 45.01
C ASP A 2 -4.80 10.42 44.15
N ASP A 3 -4.82 11.67 44.63
CA ASP A 3 -5.24 12.85 43.86
C ASP A 3 -4.37 12.97 42.60
N GLN A 4 -4.80 12.41 41.48
CA GLN A 4 -4.18 12.66 40.18
C GLN A 4 -4.40 14.13 39.80
N LYS A 5 -3.46 14.99 40.20
CA LYS A 5 -3.47 16.41 39.85
C LYS A 5 -3.38 16.55 38.33
N ILE A 6 -4.31 17.31 37.76
CA ILE A 6 -4.39 17.59 36.32
C ILE A 6 -3.09 18.26 35.85
N LYS A 7 -2.52 17.78 34.75
CA LYS A 7 -1.27 18.28 34.18
C LYS A 7 -1.49 19.39 33.15
N CYS A 8 -0.46 20.22 32.97
CA CYS A 8 -0.48 21.31 31.99
C CYS A 8 -0.57 20.76 30.55
N SER A 9 -1.40 21.37 29.72
CA SER A 9 -1.58 21.00 28.30
C SER A 9 -0.38 21.33 27.41
N SER A 10 0.60 22.11 27.89
CA SER A 10 1.79 22.47 27.12
C SER A 10 2.81 21.34 27.10
N ASN A 11 3.29 20.93 25.93
CA ASN A 11 4.32 19.90 25.76
C ASN A 11 5.63 20.20 26.52
N LYS A 12 5.98 21.48 26.69
CA LYS A 12 7.17 21.91 27.46
C LYS A 12 6.98 21.83 28.97
N HIS A 13 5.76 21.75 29.46
CA HIS A 13 5.39 21.74 30.89
C HIS A 13 4.47 20.59 31.26
N LYS A 14 4.43 19.52 30.47
CA LYS A 14 3.52 18.36 30.63
C LYS A 14 3.62 17.66 31.99
N ASP A 15 4.75 17.81 32.68
CA ASP A 15 4.97 17.20 34.01
C ASP A 15 4.58 18.12 35.16
N THR A 16 4.25 19.39 34.89
CA THR A 16 3.81 20.35 35.90
C THR A 16 2.30 20.33 36.08
N ASN A 17 1.83 20.49 37.33
CA ASN A 17 0.41 20.55 37.62
C ASN A 17 -0.21 21.82 37.03
N ALA A 18 -1.38 21.68 36.44
CA ALA A 18 -2.16 22.82 36.02
C ALA A 18 -2.82 23.47 37.24
N ILE A 19 -2.89 24.81 37.23
CA ILE A 19 -3.56 25.62 38.27
C ILE A 19 -4.77 26.35 37.73
N SER A 20 -4.91 26.45 36.41
CA SER A 20 -6.05 27.08 35.75
C SER A 20 -6.46 26.39 34.46
N TYR A 21 -7.70 26.58 34.07
CA TYR A 21 -8.27 26.10 32.80
C TYR A 21 -8.83 27.27 32.00
N CYS A 22 -8.45 27.41 30.75
CA CYS A 22 -9.02 28.38 29.83
C CYS A 22 -10.28 27.83 29.16
N ILE A 23 -11.42 28.45 29.36
CA ILE A 23 -12.70 28.03 28.75
C ILE A 23 -12.66 28.19 27.23
N ASN A 24 -12.10 29.30 26.75
CA ASN A 24 -12.07 29.64 25.33
C ASN A 24 -11.15 28.71 24.53
N CYS A 25 -9.94 28.43 25.04
CA CYS A 25 -8.94 27.59 24.39
C CYS A 25 -9.06 26.11 24.74
N LYS A 26 -9.82 25.77 25.78
CA LYS A 26 -9.93 24.38 26.32
C LYS A 26 -8.57 23.78 26.75
N LEU A 27 -7.70 24.59 27.34
CA LEU A 27 -6.36 24.20 27.77
C LEU A 27 -6.17 24.28 29.28
N TYR A 28 -5.53 23.27 29.86
CA TYR A 28 -5.07 23.30 31.24
C TYR A 28 -3.71 23.98 31.32
N LEU A 29 -3.55 24.95 32.21
CA LEU A 29 -2.39 25.84 32.27
C LEU A 29 -1.71 25.78 33.64
N CYS A 30 -0.40 25.54 33.67
CA CYS A 30 0.41 25.74 34.85
C CYS A 30 0.67 27.26 35.05
N ASN A 31 1.27 27.64 36.16
CA ASN A 31 1.52 29.05 36.50
C ASN A 31 2.27 29.84 35.40
N LYS A 32 3.27 29.21 34.77
CA LYS A 32 4.01 29.84 33.66
C LYS A 32 3.15 30.00 32.40
N CYS A 33 2.43 28.95 32.02
CA CYS A 33 1.57 29.00 30.85
C CYS A 33 0.37 29.93 31.05
N GLN A 34 -0.15 30.05 32.26
CA GLN A 34 -1.21 30.99 32.58
C GLN A 34 -0.79 32.45 32.40
N LYS A 35 0.41 32.81 32.90
CA LYS A 35 0.95 34.17 32.71
C LYS A 35 1.11 34.53 31.25
N MET A 36 1.79 33.65 30.47
CA MET A 36 1.93 33.85 29.02
C MET A 36 0.58 33.91 28.30
N HIS A 37 -0.35 33.04 28.66
CA HIS A 37 -1.67 33.02 28.06
C HIS A 37 -2.44 34.34 28.32
N SER A 38 -2.38 34.89 29.54
CA SER A 38 -3.01 36.15 29.89
C SER A 38 -2.38 37.38 29.21
N GLU A 39 -1.10 37.32 28.87
CA GLU A 39 -0.40 38.36 28.10
C GLU A 39 -0.83 38.42 26.62
N PHE A 40 -1.18 37.28 26.04
CA PHE A 40 -1.59 37.19 24.63
C PHE A 40 -3.13 37.22 24.40
N TYR A 41 -3.90 36.85 25.42
CA TYR A 41 -5.35 36.66 25.33
C TYR A 41 -6.04 37.28 26.55
N GLU A 42 -6.06 38.61 26.65
CA GLU A 42 -6.60 39.38 27.80
C GLU A 42 -8.08 39.11 28.07
N GLU A 43 -8.88 38.80 27.03
CA GLU A 43 -10.32 38.58 27.13
C GLU A 43 -10.72 37.11 27.39
N HIS A 44 -9.75 36.19 27.52
CA HIS A 44 -10.06 34.78 27.73
C HIS A 44 -10.38 34.49 29.21
N ASN A 45 -11.49 33.79 29.43
CA ASN A 45 -11.92 33.42 30.77
C ASN A 45 -11.11 32.25 31.33
N LEU A 46 -10.39 32.51 32.41
CA LEU A 46 -9.60 31.52 33.14
C LEU A 46 -10.31 31.10 34.43
N ILE A 47 -10.44 29.80 34.65
CA ILE A 47 -10.96 29.20 35.88
C ILE A 47 -9.78 28.72 36.72
N ASN A 48 -9.76 29.04 38.01
CA ASN A 48 -8.79 28.52 38.96
C ASN A 48 -9.20 27.13 39.42
N LEU A 49 -8.36 26.11 39.16
CA LEU A 49 -8.67 24.70 39.46
C LEU A 49 -8.68 24.40 40.97
N ASP A 50 -7.96 25.17 41.78
CA ASP A 50 -7.92 24.96 43.25
C ASP A 50 -9.08 25.62 43.99
N LYS A 51 -9.68 26.67 43.42
CA LYS A 51 -10.72 27.49 44.10
C LYS A 51 -12.13 27.31 43.53
N ASP A 52 -12.24 27.03 42.24
CA ASP A 52 -13.50 27.15 41.48
C ASP A 52 -14.11 25.81 41.04
N LEU A 53 -13.54 24.66 41.45
CA LEU A 53 -14.08 23.34 41.13
C LEU A 53 -15.54 23.13 41.55
N ASN A 54 -15.98 23.85 42.61
CA ASN A 54 -17.34 23.80 43.09
C ASN A 54 -18.32 24.71 42.29
N ASN A 55 -17.80 25.64 41.47
CA ASN A 55 -18.59 26.58 40.68
C ASN A 55 -18.89 26.11 39.25
N PHE A 56 -18.54 24.88 38.91
CA PHE A 56 -18.84 24.27 37.58
C PHE A 56 -20.33 23.94 37.40
N PHE A 57 -21.11 23.97 38.47
CA PHE A 57 -22.56 23.71 38.43
C PHE A 57 -23.32 25.03 38.45
N ILE A 58 -23.63 25.55 37.25
CA ILE A 58 -24.49 26.74 37.12
C ILE A 58 -25.93 26.31 37.42
N ASP A 59 -26.38 26.56 38.63
CA ASP A 59 -27.77 26.33 39.04
C ASP A 59 -28.71 27.48 38.62
N GLU A 60 -28.16 28.57 38.11
CA GLU A 60 -28.85 29.82 37.80
C GLU A 60 -28.73 30.23 36.34
N CYS A 61 -29.73 30.93 35.81
CA CYS A 61 -29.75 31.39 34.42
C CYS A 61 -28.78 32.57 34.21
N ASN A 62 -27.92 32.51 33.21
CA ASN A 62 -26.92 33.54 32.88
C ASN A 62 -27.43 34.58 31.87
N LYS A 63 -28.73 34.58 31.53
CA LYS A 63 -29.27 35.49 30.52
C LYS A 63 -29.57 36.87 31.10
N GLU A 64 -29.35 37.89 30.30
CA GLU A 64 -29.74 39.24 30.63
C GLU A 64 -31.23 39.28 31.02
N ASN A 65 -31.54 39.96 32.08
CA ASN A 65 -32.90 40.06 32.66
C ASN A 65 -33.48 38.78 33.30
N HIS A 66 -32.70 37.71 33.44
CA HIS A 66 -33.09 36.49 34.14
C HIS A 66 -32.32 36.30 35.46
N ASP A 67 -31.85 37.39 36.07
CA ASP A 67 -30.91 37.38 37.18
C ASP A 67 -31.21 36.32 38.24
N LYS A 68 -30.27 35.41 38.39
CA LYS A 68 -30.19 34.37 39.44
C LYS A 68 -31.43 33.47 39.56
N ILE A 69 -32.24 33.33 38.48
CA ILE A 69 -33.36 32.40 38.52
C ILE A 69 -32.85 30.98 38.31
N LYS A 70 -33.21 30.11 39.26
CA LYS A 70 -32.82 28.70 39.22
C LYS A 70 -33.29 28.00 37.94
N LEU A 71 -32.40 27.21 37.38
CA LEU A 71 -32.68 26.34 36.24
C LEU A 71 -33.53 25.15 36.70
N LYS A 72 -34.78 25.06 36.28
CA LYS A 72 -35.75 24.03 36.66
C LYS A 72 -36.27 23.20 35.49
N PHE A 73 -36.00 23.63 34.27
CA PHE A 73 -36.52 23.04 33.07
C PHE A 73 -35.37 22.61 32.14
N PHE A 74 -35.62 21.60 31.33
CA PHE A 74 -34.71 21.10 30.33
C PHE A 74 -35.40 21.17 28.97
N CYS A 75 -34.82 21.91 28.04
CA CYS A 75 -35.30 21.98 26.67
C CYS A 75 -34.79 20.78 25.90
N LYS A 76 -35.67 19.85 25.52
CA LYS A 76 -35.32 18.62 24.79
C LYS A 76 -34.81 18.92 23.38
N LYS A 77 -35.35 19.94 22.72
CA LYS A 77 -34.96 20.34 21.37
C LYS A 77 -33.53 20.87 21.30
N HIS A 78 -33.11 21.69 22.25
CA HIS A 78 -31.78 22.31 22.26
C HIS A 78 -30.80 21.66 23.22
N ASN A 79 -31.28 20.69 24.02
CA ASN A 79 -30.47 19.93 24.99
C ASN A 79 -29.77 20.81 26.05
N ILE A 80 -30.47 21.84 26.55
CA ILE A 80 -29.96 22.80 27.53
C ILE A 80 -30.92 22.99 28.72
N LEU A 81 -30.34 23.40 29.86
CA LEU A 81 -31.11 23.78 31.02
C LEU A 81 -31.68 25.19 30.86
N CYS A 82 -32.91 25.38 31.33
CA CYS A 82 -33.66 26.63 31.21
C CYS A 82 -34.27 27.04 32.55
N CYS A 83 -34.38 28.34 32.79
CA CYS A 83 -35.19 28.90 33.87
C CYS A 83 -36.66 29.06 33.45
N ALA A 84 -37.55 29.37 34.38
CA ALA A 84 -38.96 29.58 34.08
C ALA A 84 -39.19 30.66 33.01
N TYR A 85 -38.44 31.75 33.00
CA TYR A 85 -38.62 32.84 32.02
C TYR A 85 -38.19 32.44 30.59
N CYS A 86 -37.23 31.50 30.45
CA CYS A 86 -36.85 30.98 29.15
C CYS A 86 -37.94 30.13 28.49
N VAL A 87 -38.81 29.47 29.25
CA VAL A 87 -39.84 28.54 28.75
C VAL A 87 -41.26 29.13 28.72
N ILE A 88 -41.51 30.20 29.42
CA ILE A 88 -42.82 30.87 29.44
C ILE A 88 -43.08 31.62 28.11
N LYS A 89 -44.28 31.46 27.56
CA LYS A 89 -44.67 32.05 26.27
C LYS A 89 -44.62 33.59 26.29
N ILE A 90 -45.05 34.22 27.37
CA ILE A 90 -44.99 35.68 27.55
C ILE A 90 -44.60 35.98 29.00
N ASN A 91 -43.57 36.77 29.21
CA ASN A 91 -43.16 37.30 30.52
C ASN A 91 -42.96 38.80 30.43
N LYS A 92 -42.62 39.46 31.55
CA LYS A 92 -42.41 40.91 31.62
C LYS A 92 -41.31 41.47 30.70
N PHE A 93 -40.50 40.61 30.11
CA PHE A 93 -39.41 40.94 29.20
C PHE A 93 -39.68 40.48 27.75
N GLY A 94 -40.88 39.90 27.44
CA GLY A 94 -41.23 39.40 26.12
C GLY A 94 -41.41 37.88 26.06
N PHE A 95 -41.16 37.26 24.87
CA PHE A 95 -41.23 35.81 24.70
C PHE A 95 -39.96 35.14 25.25
N GLY A 96 -40.15 34.07 26.01
CA GLY A 96 -39.02 33.20 26.39
C GLY A 96 -38.43 32.52 25.16
N GLU A 97 -37.10 32.38 25.08
CA GLU A 97 -36.42 31.82 23.90
C GLU A 97 -36.84 30.39 23.57
N HIS A 98 -37.30 29.63 24.54
CA HIS A 98 -37.70 28.23 24.41
C HIS A 98 -39.21 28.01 24.53
N TYR A 99 -40.03 29.07 24.42
CA TYR A 99 -41.48 28.97 24.65
C TYR A 99 -42.22 28.01 23.69
N ASN A 100 -41.66 27.76 22.51
CA ASN A 100 -42.20 26.85 21.50
C ASN A 100 -41.44 25.50 21.45
N CYS A 101 -40.57 25.24 22.41
CA CYS A 101 -39.82 23.98 22.46
C CYS A 101 -40.53 22.96 23.36
N ASP A 102 -40.29 21.70 23.11
CA ASP A 102 -40.61 20.63 24.06
C ASP A 102 -39.66 20.70 25.25
N PHE A 103 -40.17 20.84 26.45
CA PHE A 103 -39.39 20.89 27.67
C PHE A 103 -40.00 20.02 28.77
N ALA A 104 -39.15 19.57 29.67
CA ALA A 104 -39.55 18.79 30.85
C ALA A 104 -39.01 19.43 32.13
N HIS A 105 -39.69 19.25 33.25
CA HIS A 105 -39.13 19.61 34.54
C HIS A 105 -37.94 18.72 34.88
N ILE A 106 -36.89 19.27 35.49
CA ILE A 106 -35.65 18.53 35.81
C ILE A 106 -35.95 17.25 36.58
N ASN A 107 -36.92 17.29 37.49
CA ASN A 107 -37.29 16.11 38.30
C ASN A 107 -37.87 14.96 37.44
N GLU A 108 -38.53 15.28 36.31
CA GLU A 108 -39.13 14.27 35.43
C GLU A 108 -38.06 13.50 34.63
N ILE A 109 -36.95 14.16 34.30
CA ILE A 109 -35.88 13.58 33.52
C ILE A 109 -34.69 13.10 34.35
N LYS A 110 -34.76 13.27 35.68
CA LYS A 110 -33.64 12.97 36.60
C LYS A 110 -33.11 11.53 36.45
N GLU A 111 -33.99 10.55 36.45
CA GLU A 111 -33.58 9.15 36.36
C GLU A 111 -33.09 8.81 34.95
N GLU A 112 -33.68 9.34 33.90
CA GLU A 112 -33.21 9.20 32.53
C GLU A 112 -31.75 9.71 32.39
N LYS A 113 -31.50 10.92 32.87
CA LYS A 113 -30.17 11.54 32.81
C LYS A 113 -29.15 10.82 33.69
N ARG A 114 -29.58 10.30 34.85
CA ARG A 114 -28.72 9.46 35.71
C ARG A 114 -28.32 8.15 35.05
N ASN A 115 -29.26 7.50 34.37
CA ASN A 115 -28.95 6.28 33.63
C ASN A 115 -28.05 6.55 32.44
N LYS A 116 -28.28 7.64 31.70
CA LYS A 116 -27.40 8.07 30.61
C LYS A 116 -25.99 8.40 31.10
N LEU A 117 -25.87 9.04 32.27
CA LEU A 117 -24.56 9.29 32.89
C LEU A 117 -23.82 7.98 33.20
N LYS A 118 -24.50 6.98 33.75
CA LYS A 118 -23.91 5.66 34.02
C LYS A 118 -23.44 4.97 32.75
N GLU A 119 -24.24 5.02 31.68
CA GLU A 119 -23.90 4.51 30.37
C GLU A 119 -22.66 5.22 29.79
N ASN A 120 -22.64 6.55 29.84
CA ASN A 120 -21.50 7.34 29.40
C ASN A 120 -20.21 7.04 30.18
N ILE A 121 -20.31 6.86 31.50
CA ILE A 121 -19.15 6.45 32.32
C ILE A 121 -18.62 5.08 31.88
N LYS A 122 -19.51 4.12 31.64
CA LYS A 122 -19.12 2.79 31.13
C LYS A 122 -18.42 2.90 29.78
N THR A 123 -18.99 3.66 28.87
CA THR A 123 -18.39 3.92 27.54
C THR A 123 -17.02 4.59 27.67
N LEU A 124 -16.85 5.58 28.56
CA LEU A 124 -15.55 6.21 28.81
C LEU A 124 -14.52 5.22 29.37
N GLN A 125 -14.93 4.29 30.24
CA GLN A 125 -14.05 3.25 30.74
C GLN A 125 -13.60 2.26 29.65
N GLU A 126 -14.50 1.91 28.72
CA GLU A 126 -14.20 1.06 27.57
C GLU A 126 -13.26 1.80 26.59
N LEU A 127 -13.53 3.08 26.31
CA LEU A 127 -12.66 3.93 25.48
C LEU A 127 -11.26 4.10 26.10
N SER A 128 -11.17 4.27 27.43
CA SER A 128 -9.88 4.38 28.12
C SER A 128 -9.03 3.12 27.90
N LYS A 129 -9.61 1.93 28.02
CA LYS A 129 -8.90 0.67 27.75
C LYS A 129 -8.46 0.56 26.29
N ASN A 130 -9.31 1.00 25.35
CA ASN A 130 -8.97 0.98 23.93
C ASN A 130 -7.83 1.94 23.60
N ILE A 131 -7.78 3.12 24.23
CA ILE A 131 -6.70 4.09 24.05
C ILE A 131 -5.37 3.51 24.53
N ASP A 132 -5.34 2.83 25.66
CA ASP A 132 -4.12 2.16 26.15
C ASP A 132 -3.60 1.10 25.18
N ASN A 133 -4.49 0.34 24.56
CA ASN A 133 -4.13 -0.63 23.52
C ASN A 133 -3.56 0.05 22.28
N ILE A 134 -4.22 1.12 21.79
CA ILE A 134 -3.74 1.91 20.64
C ILE A 134 -2.36 2.52 20.93
N ILE A 135 -2.13 3.02 22.14
CA ILE A 135 -0.83 3.57 22.54
C ILE A 135 0.25 2.47 22.50
N ASN A 136 -0.07 1.26 22.96
CA ASN A 136 0.86 0.14 22.90
C ASN A 136 1.14 -0.31 21.45
N GLU A 137 0.12 -0.35 20.60
CA GLU A 137 0.29 -0.62 19.17
C GLU A 137 1.19 0.43 18.50
N LEU A 138 0.97 1.72 18.79
CA LEU A 138 1.83 2.80 18.28
C LEU A 138 3.28 2.68 18.74
N LYS A 139 3.53 2.26 19.99
CA LYS A 139 4.89 1.98 20.47
C LYS A 139 5.54 0.84 19.69
N ASN A 140 4.81 -0.26 19.49
CA ASN A 140 5.30 -1.40 18.73
C ASN A 140 5.60 -1.03 17.26
N ILE A 141 4.73 -0.23 16.63
CA ILE A 141 4.95 0.28 15.27
C ILE A 141 6.22 1.14 15.24
N ASN A 142 6.40 2.04 16.19
CA ASN A 142 7.60 2.88 16.25
C ASN A 142 8.89 2.06 16.47
N GLU A 143 8.85 1.02 17.29
CA GLU A 143 9.98 0.10 17.47
C GLU A 143 10.30 -0.67 16.19
N ASN A 144 9.29 -1.12 15.45
CA ASN A 144 9.47 -1.79 14.17
C ASN A 144 10.07 -0.85 13.12
N ILE A 145 9.56 0.38 13.01
CA ILE A 145 10.13 1.41 12.11
C ILE A 145 11.61 1.67 12.43
N ASN A 146 11.98 1.73 13.70
CA ASN A 146 13.37 1.91 14.08
C ASN A 146 14.24 0.70 13.72
N LYS A 147 13.74 -0.53 13.86
CA LYS A 147 14.43 -1.74 13.42
C LYS A 147 14.62 -1.77 11.91
N ASP A 148 13.57 -1.45 11.14
CA ASP A 148 13.63 -1.39 9.69
C ASP A 148 14.64 -0.33 9.21
N LYS A 149 14.68 0.83 9.88
CA LYS A 149 15.66 1.89 9.64
C LYS A 149 17.09 1.41 9.86
N ASP A 150 17.35 0.68 10.96
CA ASP A 150 18.67 0.18 11.27
C ASP A 150 19.07 -0.97 10.33
N GLU A 151 18.15 -1.83 9.95
CA GLU A 151 18.36 -2.87 8.94
C GLU A 151 18.69 -2.26 7.58
N LEU A 152 17.97 -1.23 7.16
CA LEU A 152 18.24 -0.51 5.92
C LEU A 152 19.66 0.08 5.90
N LYS A 153 20.09 0.71 7.01
CA LYS A 153 21.46 1.22 7.14
C LYS A 153 22.50 0.12 6.99
N ILE A 154 22.28 -1.03 7.65
CA ILE A 154 23.18 -2.18 7.55
C ILE A 154 23.25 -2.70 6.11
N ASN A 155 22.12 -2.78 5.41
CA ASN A 155 22.06 -3.25 4.03
C ASN A 155 22.78 -2.29 3.07
N ILE A 156 22.62 -0.99 3.26
CA ILE A 156 23.38 0.03 2.53
C ILE A 156 24.89 -0.16 2.77
N GLN A 157 25.31 -0.31 4.02
CA GLN A 157 26.71 -0.55 4.37
C GLN A 157 27.28 -1.81 3.70
N LYS A 158 26.53 -2.91 3.72
CA LYS A 158 26.93 -4.16 3.04
C LYS A 158 27.12 -3.99 1.54
N LEU A 159 26.22 -3.23 0.89
CA LEU A 159 26.30 -2.96 -0.55
C LEU A 159 27.54 -2.12 -0.89
N PHE A 160 27.80 -1.06 -0.15
CA PHE A 160 28.99 -0.22 -0.34
C PHE A 160 30.29 -0.99 -0.07
N THR A 161 30.29 -1.89 0.92
CA THR A 161 31.43 -2.76 1.21
C THR A 161 31.71 -3.72 0.05
N LYS A 162 30.65 -4.33 -0.55
CA LYS A 162 30.80 -5.19 -1.72
C LYS A 162 31.29 -4.43 -2.96
N LEU A 163 30.76 -3.23 -3.19
CA LEU A 163 31.19 -2.35 -4.28
C LEU A 163 32.67 -1.98 -4.12
N LYS A 164 33.07 -1.58 -2.90
CA LYS A 164 34.46 -1.30 -2.56
C LYS A 164 35.38 -2.49 -2.81
N SER A 165 34.96 -3.68 -2.38
CA SER A 165 35.76 -4.91 -2.59
C SER A 165 35.92 -5.20 -4.09
N ALA A 166 34.85 -5.07 -4.89
CA ALA A 166 34.91 -5.30 -6.33
C ALA A 166 35.78 -4.26 -7.07
N ILE A 167 35.73 -3.00 -6.63
CA ILE A 167 36.58 -1.93 -7.18
C ILE A 167 38.06 -2.21 -6.83
N ASN A 168 38.38 -2.55 -5.58
CA ASN A 168 39.73 -2.89 -5.16
C ASN A 168 40.28 -4.12 -5.89
N GLU A 169 39.48 -5.17 -6.01
CA GLU A 169 39.86 -6.36 -6.76
C GLU A 169 40.17 -6.04 -8.23
N LYS A 170 39.36 -5.19 -8.85
CA LYS A 170 39.59 -4.75 -10.23
C LYS A 170 40.80 -3.84 -10.37
N GLU A 171 41.06 -3.00 -9.39
CA GLU A 171 42.27 -2.18 -9.26
C GLU A 171 43.52 -3.09 -9.22
N ASP A 172 43.52 -4.05 -8.29
CA ASP A 172 44.66 -5.00 -8.15
C ASP A 172 44.93 -5.78 -9.44
N GLN A 173 43.85 -6.25 -10.11
CA GLN A 173 43.96 -6.92 -11.39
C GLN A 173 44.54 -6.03 -12.50
N LEU A 174 44.18 -4.75 -12.53
CA LEU A 174 44.70 -3.80 -13.50
C LEU A 174 46.12 -3.40 -13.21
N LEU A 175 46.50 -3.22 -11.94
CA LEU A 175 47.85 -2.93 -11.51
C LEU A 175 48.78 -4.09 -11.82
N THR A 176 48.37 -5.33 -11.50
CA THR A 176 49.15 -6.54 -11.85
C THR A 176 49.37 -6.65 -13.37
N LYS A 177 48.33 -6.36 -14.18
CA LYS A 177 48.50 -6.35 -15.65
C LYS A 177 49.40 -5.24 -16.13
N VAL A 178 49.39 -4.09 -15.48
CA VAL A 178 50.31 -3.00 -15.78
C VAL A 178 51.75 -3.46 -15.49
N ASP A 179 51.99 -4.05 -14.32
CA ASP A 179 53.32 -4.57 -13.95
C ASP A 179 53.79 -5.64 -14.92
N GLU A 180 52.96 -6.63 -15.28
CA GLU A 180 53.27 -7.66 -16.31
C GLU A 180 53.63 -7.06 -17.68
N ILE A 181 52.96 -5.97 -18.07
CA ILE A 181 53.22 -5.29 -19.33
C ILE A 181 54.53 -4.48 -19.24
N TYR A 182 54.80 -3.89 -18.05
CA TYR A 182 56.02 -3.11 -17.82
C TYR A 182 57.26 -3.94 -17.75
N ASP A 183 57.21 -5.13 -17.15
CA ASP A 183 58.32 -6.09 -17.15
C ASP A 183 58.71 -6.53 -18.56
N ASN A 184 57.80 -6.32 -19.54
CA ASN A 184 57.99 -6.70 -20.94
C ASN A 184 58.11 -5.52 -21.94
N SER A 185 58.06 -4.24 -21.53
CA SER A 185 57.99 -3.10 -22.47
C SER A 185 58.58 -1.80 -21.93
N PHE A 186 59.29 -1.01 -22.74
CA PHE A 186 59.76 0.33 -22.42
C PHE A 186 58.61 1.32 -22.29
N ILE A 187 58.31 1.77 -21.07
CA ILE A 187 57.31 2.78 -20.78
C ILE A 187 57.98 4.03 -20.15
N THR A 188 57.47 5.21 -20.48
CA THR A 188 58.07 6.46 -20.01
C THR A 188 57.80 6.72 -18.52
N ASP A 189 58.79 7.27 -17.81
CA ASP A 189 58.71 7.65 -16.36
C ASP A 189 57.51 8.50 -16.00
N GLU A 190 56.96 9.24 -16.95
CA GLU A 190 55.82 10.12 -16.73
C GLU A 190 54.48 9.36 -16.60
N LEU A 191 54.36 8.24 -17.29
CA LEU A 191 53.19 7.36 -17.22
C LEU A 191 53.26 6.55 -15.91
N VAL A 192 54.44 6.14 -15.46
CA VAL A 192 54.67 5.51 -14.16
C VAL A 192 54.22 6.43 -13.04
N LYS A 193 54.70 7.71 -13.04
CA LYS A 193 54.35 8.71 -12.02
C LYS A 193 52.89 9.06 -11.98
N SER A 194 52.19 9.00 -13.11
CA SER A 194 50.74 9.27 -13.14
C SER A 194 49.91 8.08 -12.62
N SER A 195 50.34 6.84 -12.90
CA SER A 195 49.69 5.64 -12.36
C SER A 195 49.92 5.48 -10.85
N GLU A 196 51.06 5.88 -10.31
CA GLU A 196 51.36 5.94 -8.88
C GLU A 196 50.38 6.86 -8.08
N LYS A 197 49.80 7.87 -8.74
CA LYS A 197 48.82 8.78 -8.14
C LYS A 197 47.41 8.20 -8.10
N LEU A 198 47.09 7.17 -8.91
CA LEU A 198 45.77 6.56 -8.99
C LEU A 198 45.31 5.92 -7.69
N PRO A 199 46.12 5.13 -6.95
CA PRO A 199 45.75 4.56 -5.67
C PRO A 199 45.33 5.61 -4.64
N ASN A 200 46.06 6.71 -4.56
CA ASN A 200 45.74 7.80 -3.64
C ASN A 200 44.43 8.51 -3.97
N LYS A 201 44.13 8.69 -5.26
CA LYS A 201 42.84 9.27 -5.71
C LYS A 201 41.67 8.32 -5.42
N ILE A 202 41.86 7.05 -5.68
CA ILE A 202 40.85 6.02 -5.37
C ILE A 202 40.65 5.90 -3.86
N LYS A 203 41.75 5.91 -3.07
CA LYS A 203 41.71 5.88 -1.61
C LYS A 203 40.98 7.12 -1.04
N ALA A 204 41.26 8.30 -1.56
CA ALA A 204 40.57 9.55 -1.17
C ALA A 204 39.07 9.51 -1.52
N SER A 205 38.71 8.89 -2.65
CA SER A 205 37.31 8.69 -3.04
C SER A 205 36.60 7.69 -2.12
N LEU A 206 37.30 6.65 -1.69
CA LEU A 206 36.83 5.67 -0.73
C LEU A 206 36.70 6.24 0.68
N GLU A 207 37.66 7.08 1.12
CA GLU A 207 37.63 7.77 2.41
C GLU A 207 36.45 8.74 2.49
N LYS A 208 36.16 9.47 1.41
CA LYS A 208 34.96 10.31 1.33
C LYS A 208 33.66 9.50 1.38
N GLY A 209 33.61 8.35 0.72
CA GLY A 209 32.49 7.42 0.84
C GLY A 209 32.30 6.89 2.26
N ASN A 210 33.41 6.61 2.98
CA ASN A 210 33.37 6.16 4.37
C ASN A 210 32.98 7.27 5.37
N LEU A 211 33.26 8.54 5.07
CA LEU A 211 32.81 9.68 5.87
C LEU A 211 31.28 9.80 5.88
N ILE A 212 30.65 9.63 4.72
CA ILE A 212 29.18 9.57 4.62
C ILE A 212 28.63 8.45 5.51
N GLN A 213 29.31 7.32 5.55
CA GLN A 213 28.90 6.14 6.29
C GLN A 213 28.87 6.37 7.82
N LYS A 214 29.72 7.27 8.34
CA LYS A 214 29.81 7.60 9.77
C LYS A 214 28.87 8.72 10.21
N GLU A 215 28.50 9.61 9.32
CA GLU A 215 27.78 10.85 9.60
C GLU A 215 26.39 10.90 8.95
N TRP A 216 25.80 9.73 8.65
CA TRP A 216 24.51 9.64 7.98
C TRP A 216 23.40 10.36 8.75
N ASN A 217 22.94 11.50 8.20
CA ASN A 217 21.84 12.28 8.73
C ASN A 217 20.84 12.54 7.59
N GLU A 218 19.58 12.21 7.79
CA GLU A 218 18.51 12.27 6.77
C GLU A 218 18.32 13.66 6.12
N ASN A 219 18.91 14.70 6.69
CA ASN A 219 18.82 16.09 6.20
C ASN A 219 19.90 16.48 5.18
N ASP A 220 20.82 15.59 4.80
CA ASP A 220 22.04 15.98 4.07
C ASP A 220 22.17 15.36 2.66
N LEU A 221 21.05 15.17 1.98
CA LEU A 221 20.97 14.56 0.62
C LEU A 221 21.85 15.29 -0.42
N ALA A 222 21.97 16.61 -0.31
CA ALA A 222 22.81 17.42 -1.20
C ALA A 222 24.30 17.07 -1.08
N ASN A 223 24.76 16.71 0.10
CA ASN A 223 26.15 16.32 0.37
C ASN A 223 26.48 14.95 -0.28
N TYR A 224 25.52 14.03 -0.28
CA TYR A 224 25.66 12.71 -0.93
C TYR A 224 25.79 12.84 -2.45
N ILE A 225 24.97 13.70 -3.07
CA ILE A 225 25.06 14.01 -4.50
C ILE A 225 26.43 14.57 -4.85
N ASN A 226 26.96 15.51 -4.06
CA ASN A 226 28.27 16.09 -4.28
C ASN A 226 29.41 15.09 -4.21
N ILE A 227 29.30 14.08 -3.34
CA ILE A 227 30.32 13.03 -3.24
C ILE A 227 30.22 12.03 -4.38
N CYS A 228 29.02 11.71 -4.86
CA CYS A 228 28.85 10.94 -6.08
C CYS A 228 29.50 11.66 -7.29
N LEU A 229 29.26 12.97 -7.43
CA LEU A 229 29.90 13.80 -8.48
C LEU A 229 31.43 13.82 -8.38
N TYR A 230 31.96 13.85 -7.15
CA TYR A 230 33.42 13.75 -6.92
C TYR A 230 33.98 12.42 -7.39
N ILE A 231 33.31 11.31 -7.10
CA ILE A 231 33.71 9.96 -7.56
C ILE A 231 33.65 9.90 -9.10
N GLU A 232 32.60 10.44 -9.73
CA GLU A 232 32.49 10.54 -11.19
C GLU A 232 33.63 11.33 -11.82
N ASN A 233 34.02 12.45 -11.21
CA ASN A 233 35.14 13.23 -11.71
C ASN A 233 36.47 12.48 -11.63
N ASN A 234 36.70 11.70 -10.58
CA ASN A 234 37.89 10.85 -10.47
C ASN A 234 37.90 9.74 -11.54
N ILE A 235 36.75 9.14 -11.84
CA ILE A 235 36.60 8.18 -12.96
C ILE A 235 36.89 8.85 -14.30
N LYS A 236 36.45 10.10 -14.52
CA LYS A 236 36.79 10.87 -15.74
C LYS A 236 38.29 11.13 -15.88
N GLU A 237 39.00 11.37 -14.78
CA GLU A 237 40.46 11.56 -14.81
C GLU A 237 41.20 10.24 -15.15
N ILE A 238 40.70 9.11 -14.66
CA ILE A 238 41.23 7.78 -15.05
C ILE A 238 41.10 7.57 -16.56
N ASN A 239 39.98 8.01 -17.15
CA ASN A 239 39.79 7.96 -18.59
C ASN A 239 40.73 8.88 -19.38
N LYS A 240 41.10 10.06 -18.82
CA LYS A 240 42.10 10.93 -19.46
C LYS A 240 43.48 10.25 -19.55
N ILE A 241 43.86 9.51 -18.51
CA ILE A 241 45.11 8.73 -18.51
C ILE A 241 45.05 7.65 -19.61
N LYS A 242 43.90 7.05 -19.83
CA LYS A 242 43.65 6.13 -20.95
C LYS A 242 43.94 6.79 -22.31
N ASP A 243 43.41 8.01 -22.52
CA ASP A 243 43.60 8.76 -23.77
C ASP A 243 45.08 9.08 -24.02
N VAL A 244 45.82 9.36 -22.94
CA VAL A 244 47.29 9.55 -23.01
C VAL A 244 47.99 8.25 -23.40
N ILE A 245 47.65 7.11 -22.81
CA ILE A 245 48.17 5.79 -23.18
C ILE A 245 47.86 5.49 -24.65
N GLU A 246 46.67 5.77 -25.14
CA GLU A 246 46.30 5.58 -26.53
C GLU A 246 47.11 6.50 -27.50
N LYS A 247 47.46 7.69 -27.07
CA LYS A 247 48.33 8.62 -27.81
C LYS A 247 49.77 8.13 -27.93
N TYR A 248 50.29 7.47 -26.89
CA TYR A 248 51.62 6.86 -26.90
C TYR A 248 51.69 5.59 -27.77
N LYS A 249 50.57 4.85 -27.89
CA LYS A 249 50.42 3.72 -28.79
C LYS A 249 50.68 4.02 -30.24
N SER A 250 50.29 5.18 -30.68
CA SER A 250 50.50 5.60 -32.09
C SER A 250 51.97 5.90 -32.39
N LYS A 251 52.82 6.04 -31.36
CA LYS A 251 54.23 6.39 -31.48
C LYS A 251 55.20 5.24 -31.20
N SER A 252 54.80 4.14 -30.55
CA SER A 252 55.66 2.97 -30.27
C SER A 252 55.21 1.74 -31.05
N LYS A 253 56.15 0.92 -31.57
CA LYS A 253 55.86 -0.29 -32.33
C LYS A 253 55.21 -1.41 -31.47
N THR A 254 55.04 -1.24 -30.20
CA THR A 254 54.38 -2.18 -29.28
C THR A 254 52.91 -1.78 -29.12
N LYS A 255 51.99 -2.62 -29.66
CA LYS A 255 50.52 -2.40 -29.55
C LYS A 255 50.02 -2.86 -28.17
N ILE A 256 49.98 -1.98 -27.19
CA ILE A 256 49.27 -2.21 -25.93
C ILE A 256 47.84 -1.78 -26.14
N LYS A 257 46.86 -2.68 -26.04
CA LYS A 257 45.44 -2.38 -26.08
C LYS A 257 44.88 -2.46 -24.65
N PHE A 258 44.42 -1.31 -24.15
CA PHE A 258 43.59 -1.26 -22.98
C PHE A 258 42.13 -1.14 -23.46
N ASP A 259 41.35 -2.21 -23.27
CA ASP A 259 39.98 -2.27 -23.75
C ASP A 259 39.02 -2.20 -22.55
N ILE A 260 38.27 -1.12 -22.46
CA ILE A 260 37.18 -0.99 -21.49
C ILE A 260 35.90 -1.32 -22.25
N ASN A 261 35.21 -2.36 -21.82
CA ASN A 261 33.87 -2.64 -22.32
C ASN A 261 32.96 -1.43 -21.99
N LYS A 262 32.70 -0.60 -23.01
CA LYS A 262 31.89 0.63 -22.88
C LYS A 262 30.48 0.36 -22.35
N ASP A 263 29.90 -0.80 -22.67
CA ASP A 263 28.56 -1.13 -22.24
C ASP A 263 28.56 -1.46 -20.75
N THR A 264 29.57 -2.19 -20.28
CA THR A 264 29.74 -2.47 -18.85
C THR A 264 30.03 -1.20 -18.05
N TYR A 265 30.84 -0.28 -18.60
CA TYR A 265 31.15 1.01 -17.97
C TYR A 265 29.90 1.90 -17.86
N ASN A 266 29.13 2.03 -18.94
CA ASN A 266 27.90 2.82 -18.94
C ASN A 266 26.84 2.22 -18.02
N THR A 267 26.73 0.90 -17.98
CA THR A 267 25.84 0.19 -17.05
C THR A 267 26.26 0.41 -15.59
N LEU A 268 27.56 0.47 -15.31
CA LEU A 268 28.09 0.74 -13.98
C LEU A 268 27.84 2.20 -13.56
N LEU A 269 28.01 3.17 -14.45
CA LEU A 269 27.69 4.58 -14.20
C LEU A 269 26.20 4.79 -13.99
N GLU A 270 25.36 4.22 -14.86
CA GLU A 270 23.89 4.27 -14.67
C GLU A 270 23.48 3.60 -13.35
N SER A 271 24.18 2.55 -12.94
CA SER A 271 23.95 1.86 -11.67
C SER A 271 24.39 2.70 -10.47
N ILE A 272 25.47 3.45 -10.57
CA ILE A 272 25.96 4.36 -9.51
C ILE A 272 25.04 5.57 -9.37
N ASP A 273 24.59 6.16 -10.47
CA ASP A 273 23.60 7.26 -10.44
C ASP A 273 22.26 6.85 -9.85
N ASN A 274 21.85 5.61 -10.08
CA ASN A 274 20.63 5.05 -9.50
C ASN A 274 20.82 4.55 -8.07
N PHE A 275 22.06 4.29 -7.63
CA PHE A 275 22.37 3.65 -6.36
C PHE A 275 22.27 4.60 -5.15
N ALA A 276 22.31 5.90 -5.37
CA ALA A 276 22.46 6.90 -4.29
C ALA A 276 21.16 7.62 -3.89
N ASN A 277 19.99 7.20 -4.37
CA ASN A 277 18.73 7.84 -4.03
C ASN A 277 18.00 7.07 -2.94
N ILE A 278 17.96 7.64 -1.72
CA ILE A 278 16.97 7.27 -0.71
C ILE A 278 15.72 8.08 -1.04
N ILE A 279 14.72 7.40 -1.55
CA ILE A 279 13.42 7.95 -1.87
C ILE A 279 12.43 7.41 -0.85
N SER A 280 11.44 8.23 -0.45
CA SER A 280 10.29 7.75 0.31
C SER A 280 9.64 6.60 -0.47
N GLU A 281 8.93 5.71 0.22
CA GLU A 281 8.24 4.60 -0.45
C GLU A 281 7.35 5.11 -1.59
N GLU A 282 6.73 6.28 -1.45
CA GLU A 282 5.97 6.96 -2.50
C GLU A 282 6.86 7.44 -3.65
N GLU A 283 8.02 8.05 -3.39
CA GLU A 283 8.98 8.48 -4.42
C GLU A 283 9.73 7.31 -5.06
N TYR A 284 10.05 6.26 -4.28
CA TYR A 284 10.61 5.02 -4.79
C TYR A 284 9.66 4.38 -5.78
N ILE A 285 8.41 4.29 -5.42
CA ILE A 285 7.31 3.87 -6.26
C ILE A 285 7.24 4.75 -7.52
N TYR A 286 7.36 6.08 -7.41
CA TYR A 286 7.29 7.01 -8.56
C TYR A 286 8.49 6.92 -9.51
N LYS A 287 9.69 6.73 -9.01
CA LYS A 287 10.94 6.81 -9.79
C LYS A 287 11.39 5.47 -10.37
N TYR A 288 11.08 4.37 -9.67
CA TYR A 288 11.44 3.02 -10.13
C TYR A 288 10.32 2.34 -10.93
N TYR A 289 9.08 2.82 -10.80
CA TYR A 289 7.96 2.32 -11.59
C TYR A 289 7.73 3.09 -12.91
N ASP A 290 8.65 3.90 -13.36
CA ASP A 290 8.89 4.01 -14.79
C ASP A 290 9.48 2.65 -15.23
N ILE A 291 8.62 1.62 -15.09
CA ILE A 291 8.94 0.27 -15.53
C ILE A 291 9.20 0.42 -17.03
N LYS A 292 10.47 0.62 -17.36
CA LYS A 292 10.92 0.38 -18.72
C LYS A 292 10.72 -1.12 -18.89
N LEU A 293 9.52 -1.51 -19.30
CA LEU A 293 9.17 -2.86 -19.71
C LEU A 293 10.08 -3.24 -20.89
N LYS A 294 11.38 -3.41 -20.63
CA LYS A 294 12.37 -3.70 -21.67
C LYS A 294 12.22 -5.17 -22.08
N ASN A 295 13.01 -6.02 -21.52
CA ASN A 295 12.95 -7.46 -21.76
C ASN A 295 12.65 -8.17 -20.44
N PRO A 296 11.94 -9.31 -20.46
CA PRO A 296 11.73 -10.06 -19.24
C PRO A 296 13.08 -10.49 -18.65
N ILE A 297 13.21 -10.33 -17.34
CA ILE A 297 14.39 -10.77 -16.59
C ILE A 297 14.46 -12.28 -16.59
N LEU A 298 13.30 -12.94 -16.52
CA LEU A 298 13.20 -14.39 -16.48
C LEU A 298 11.91 -14.84 -17.18
N THR A 299 12.00 -15.97 -17.88
CA THR A 299 10.85 -16.66 -18.48
C THR A 299 10.76 -18.08 -17.91
N LEU A 300 9.62 -18.42 -17.35
CA LEU A 300 9.33 -19.73 -16.75
C LEU A 300 8.48 -20.55 -17.73
N ASN A 301 8.97 -21.72 -18.13
CA ASN A 301 8.34 -22.60 -19.12
C ASN A 301 8.00 -23.97 -18.50
N TYR A 302 7.39 -23.97 -17.31
CA TYR A 302 7.09 -25.21 -16.59
C TYR A 302 5.68 -25.74 -16.83
N HIS A 303 4.76 -24.88 -17.28
CA HIS A 303 3.43 -25.28 -17.69
C HIS A 303 3.40 -25.80 -19.14
N THR A 304 2.53 -26.74 -19.42
CA THR A 304 2.38 -27.35 -20.75
C THR A 304 1.17 -26.85 -21.52
N SER A 305 0.36 -25.98 -20.89
CA SER A 305 -0.80 -25.30 -21.49
C SER A 305 -0.95 -23.91 -20.89
N ASN A 306 -1.98 -23.17 -21.34
CA ASN A 306 -2.27 -21.79 -20.96
C ASN A 306 -2.17 -21.57 -19.46
N VAL A 307 -1.46 -20.52 -19.04
CA VAL A 307 -1.40 -20.13 -17.62
C VAL A 307 -2.46 -19.08 -17.33
N TRP A 308 -3.40 -19.41 -16.45
CA TRP A 308 -4.61 -18.63 -16.23
C TRP A 308 -4.51 -17.63 -15.10
N CYS A 309 -3.86 -18.00 -14.03
CA CYS A 309 -3.85 -17.19 -12.80
C CYS A 309 -2.51 -17.21 -12.11
N LEU A 310 -2.24 -16.15 -11.38
CA LEU A 310 -1.06 -15.93 -10.58
C LEU A 310 -1.47 -15.44 -9.18
N THR A 311 -0.72 -15.86 -8.17
CA THR A 311 -0.77 -15.28 -6.83
C THR A 311 0.59 -15.34 -6.17
N VAL A 312 0.80 -14.56 -5.12
CA VAL A 312 1.99 -14.63 -4.27
C VAL A 312 1.60 -15.06 -2.88
N LEU A 313 2.33 -15.99 -2.30
CA LEU A 313 2.15 -16.42 -0.93
C LEU A 313 2.71 -15.38 0.04
N LYS A 314 2.26 -15.40 1.29
CA LYS A 314 2.76 -14.51 2.36
C LYS A 314 4.27 -14.63 2.61
N ASP A 315 4.86 -15.77 2.26
CA ASP A 315 6.31 -16.02 2.33
C ASP A 315 7.10 -15.53 1.10
N GLY A 316 6.41 -14.95 0.12
CA GLY A 316 6.98 -14.38 -1.11
C GLY A 316 7.10 -15.36 -2.27
N ARG A 317 6.66 -16.62 -2.14
CA ARG A 317 6.68 -17.59 -3.25
C ARG A 317 5.59 -17.28 -4.26
N LEU A 318 5.96 -17.32 -5.54
CA LEU A 318 5.02 -17.21 -6.65
C LEU A 318 4.22 -18.51 -6.79
N VAL A 319 2.95 -18.41 -7.16
CA VAL A 319 2.09 -19.55 -7.47
C VAL A 319 1.34 -19.28 -8.76
N SER A 320 1.23 -20.30 -9.62
CA SER A 320 0.47 -20.24 -10.86
C SER A 320 -0.50 -21.41 -11.00
N GLY A 321 -1.58 -21.16 -11.72
CA GLY A 321 -2.57 -22.17 -12.11
C GLY A 321 -2.77 -22.17 -13.61
N SER A 322 -2.92 -23.38 -14.18
CA SER A 322 -2.90 -23.57 -15.62
C SER A 322 -4.03 -24.46 -16.12
N GLU A 323 -4.25 -24.39 -17.42
CA GLU A 323 -5.08 -25.33 -18.18
C GLU A 323 -4.53 -26.75 -18.17
N ASP A 324 -3.23 -26.93 -17.91
CA ASP A 324 -2.62 -28.24 -17.73
C ASP A 324 -3.04 -28.95 -16.42
N LYS A 325 -4.02 -28.36 -15.69
CA LYS A 325 -4.65 -28.87 -14.46
C LYS A 325 -3.73 -28.79 -13.24
N SER A 326 -2.55 -28.23 -13.39
CA SER A 326 -1.58 -28.11 -12.31
C SER A 326 -1.58 -26.74 -11.66
N ILE A 327 -1.18 -26.74 -10.38
CA ILE A 327 -0.78 -25.56 -9.62
C ILE A 327 0.70 -25.73 -9.34
N ILE A 328 1.51 -24.74 -9.67
CA ILE A 328 2.95 -24.76 -9.39
C ILE A 328 3.28 -23.66 -8.38
N ILE A 329 3.99 -24.04 -7.31
CA ILE A 329 4.58 -23.12 -6.34
C ILE A 329 6.07 -23.04 -6.64
N TYR A 330 6.58 -21.82 -6.83
CA TYR A 330 7.96 -21.58 -7.22
C TYR A 330 8.80 -21.14 -6.02
N ASN A 331 10.05 -21.55 -6.02
CA ASN A 331 11.05 -21.03 -5.10
C ASN A 331 11.20 -19.52 -5.27
N LYS A 332 11.18 -18.78 -4.17
CA LYS A 332 11.19 -17.31 -4.19
C LYS A 332 12.51 -16.68 -4.68
N ILE A 333 13.59 -17.47 -4.76
CA ILE A 333 14.92 -16.99 -5.15
C ILE A 333 15.28 -17.50 -6.55
N THR A 334 15.11 -18.81 -6.77
CA THR A 334 15.54 -19.47 -8.02
C THR A 334 14.44 -19.51 -9.07
N TYR A 335 13.17 -19.31 -8.66
CA TYR A 335 11.97 -19.48 -9.48
C TYR A 335 11.84 -20.87 -10.13
N GLN A 336 12.56 -21.86 -9.59
CA GLN A 336 12.34 -23.26 -9.94
C GLN A 336 11.09 -23.78 -9.24
N PRO A 337 10.36 -24.76 -9.79
CA PRO A 337 9.24 -25.39 -9.10
C PRO A 337 9.68 -26.06 -7.79
N ASP A 338 9.14 -25.56 -6.66
CA ASP A 338 9.32 -26.20 -5.35
C ASP A 338 8.24 -27.29 -5.14
N LEU A 339 7.03 -27.05 -5.64
CA LEU A 339 5.91 -27.96 -5.47
C LEU A 339 4.98 -27.90 -6.67
N VAL A 340 4.54 -29.07 -7.16
CA VAL A 340 3.55 -29.20 -8.22
C VAL A 340 2.35 -29.98 -7.68
N ILE A 341 1.18 -29.36 -7.72
CA ILE A 341 -0.10 -29.91 -7.25
C ILE A 341 -0.96 -30.26 -8.46
N LYS A 342 -1.35 -31.53 -8.60
CA LYS A 342 -2.17 -32.06 -9.71
C LYS A 342 -3.47 -32.68 -9.21
N GLU A 343 -4.21 -31.95 -8.42
CA GLU A 343 -5.44 -32.42 -7.78
C GLU A 343 -6.73 -32.06 -8.55
N HIS A 344 -6.64 -31.04 -9.42
CA HIS A 344 -7.78 -30.69 -10.27
C HIS A 344 -7.86 -31.57 -11.52
N ASN A 345 -9.08 -31.87 -11.94
CA ASN A 345 -9.36 -32.68 -13.13
C ASN A 345 -9.47 -31.87 -14.42
N ASP A 346 -9.50 -30.54 -14.32
CA ASP A 346 -9.55 -29.61 -15.46
C ASP A 346 -8.83 -28.30 -15.10
N SER A 347 -8.84 -27.32 -16.00
CA SER A 347 -8.17 -26.03 -15.91
C SER A 347 -8.35 -25.34 -14.56
N VAL A 348 -7.26 -24.81 -13.98
CA VAL A 348 -7.28 -24.01 -12.75
C VAL A 348 -7.40 -22.54 -13.10
N TYR A 349 -8.52 -21.90 -12.73
CA TYR A 349 -8.84 -20.53 -13.14
C TYR A 349 -8.47 -19.46 -12.13
N CYS A 350 -8.52 -19.77 -10.84
CA CYS A 350 -8.17 -18.81 -9.81
C CYS A 350 -7.49 -19.50 -8.63
N ILE A 351 -6.49 -18.82 -8.07
CA ILE A 351 -5.77 -19.24 -6.87
C ILE A 351 -5.63 -18.03 -5.96
N LEU A 352 -5.83 -18.23 -4.67
CA LEU A 352 -5.54 -17.23 -3.66
C LEU A 352 -5.06 -17.86 -2.36
N GLN A 353 -4.24 -17.18 -1.60
CA GLN A 353 -3.93 -17.58 -0.23
C GLN A 353 -4.85 -16.84 0.72
N LEU A 354 -5.57 -17.60 1.55
CA LEU A 354 -6.48 -17.08 2.56
C LEU A 354 -5.71 -16.39 3.70
N SER A 355 -6.41 -15.56 4.45
CA SER A 355 -5.89 -14.90 5.65
C SER A 355 -5.34 -15.91 6.66
N SER A 356 -5.91 -17.12 6.71
CA SER A 356 -5.45 -18.25 7.51
C SER A 356 -4.15 -18.92 7.02
N GLY A 357 -3.61 -18.54 5.86
CA GLY A 357 -2.45 -19.19 5.22
C GLY A 357 -2.80 -20.37 4.31
N ILE A 358 -4.05 -20.83 4.29
CA ILE A 358 -4.54 -21.91 3.42
C ILE A 358 -4.52 -21.42 1.98
N LEU A 359 -4.04 -22.26 1.05
CA LEU A 359 -4.14 -22.00 -0.38
C LEU A 359 -5.49 -22.51 -0.89
N ALA A 360 -6.25 -21.65 -1.56
CA ALA A 360 -7.53 -21.99 -2.17
C ALA A 360 -7.42 -21.89 -3.69
N SER A 361 -7.99 -22.84 -4.42
CA SER A 361 -8.07 -22.81 -5.87
C SER A 361 -9.45 -23.16 -6.37
N CYS A 362 -9.84 -22.63 -7.52
CA CYS A 362 -11.05 -23.02 -8.20
C CYS A 362 -10.78 -23.39 -9.67
N SER A 363 -11.63 -24.27 -10.21
CA SER A 363 -11.35 -24.94 -11.47
C SER A 363 -12.61 -25.08 -12.35
N LYS A 364 -12.33 -25.34 -13.62
CA LYS A 364 -13.31 -25.79 -14.61
C LYS A 364 -13.90 -27.15 -14.27
N ASP A 365 -13.25 -27.93 -13.41
CA ASP A 365 -13.77 -29.20 -12.87
C ASP A 365 -14.93 -29.02 -11.88
N LYS A 366 -15.42 -27.80 -11.69
CA LYS A 366 -16.56 -27.39 -10.84
C LYS A 366 -16.26 -27.37 -9.35
N THR A 367 -15.02 -27.66 -8.95
CA THR A 367 -14.62 -27.76 -7.54
C THR A 367 -13.82 -26.55 -7.09
N ILE A 368 -13.87 -26.30 -5.78
CA ILE A 368 -12.94 -25.44 -5.07
C ILE A 368 -12.18 -26.33 -4.12
N LYS A 369 -10.86 -26.27 -4.14
CA LYS A 369 -9.99 -27.07 -3.26
C LYS A 369 -9.17 -26.19 -2.33
N LEU A 370 -9.06 -26.62 -1.08
CA LEU A 370 -8.33 -25.94 -0.02
C LEU A 370 -7.14 -26.79 0.39
N PHE A 371 -5.93 -26.21 0.34
CA PHE A 371 -4.69 -26.90 0.61
C PHE A 371 -3.94 -26.27 1.79
N ASN A 372 -3.44 -27.10 2.67
CA ASN A 372 -2.41 -26.71 3.62
C ASN A 372 -1.03 -27.02 3.00
N ILE A 373 -0.25 -25.98 2.73
CA ILE A 373 1.09 -26.12 2.16
C ILE A 373 2.07 -26.35 3.30
N LYS A 374 2.81 -27.46 3.23
CA LYS A 374 3.84 -27.90 4.18
C LYS A 374 5.23 -27.73 3.56
N GLU A 375 6.28 -27.85 4.35
CA GLU A 375 7.66 -27.74 3.84
C GLU A 375 7.96 -28.76 2.74
N ASN A 376 7.45 -29.99 2.86
CA ASN A 376 7.72 -31.09 1.93
C ASN A 376 6.44 -31.62 1.27
N GLY A 377 5.50 -30.73 0.89
CA GLY A 377 4.29 -31.17 0.21
C GLY A 377 3.05 -30.36 0.58
N TYR A 378 1.90 -30.98 0.45
CA TYR A 378 0.61 -30.37 0.74
C TYR A 378 -0.39 -31.40 1.28
N GLU A 379 -1.45 -30.91 1.86
CA GLU A 379 -2.60 -31.69 2.31
C GLU A 379 -3.89 -31.01 1.83
N ILE A 380 -4.81 -31.78 1.28
CA ILE A 380 -6.14 -31.29 0.94
C ILE A 380 -6.96 -31.22 2.24
N ILE A 381 -7.32 -30.00 2.65
CA ILE A 381 -8.14 -29.78 3.84
C ILE A 381 -9.61 -30.00 3.53
N GLN A 382 -10.07 -29.51 2.37
CA GLN A 382 -11.46 -29.56 1.96
C GLN A 382 -11.61 -29.41 0.45
N THR A 383 -12.61 -30.12 -0.11
CA THR A 383 -13.10 -29.90 -1.47
C THR A 383 -14.57 -29.44 -1.37
N LEU A 384 -14.90 -28.34 -2.06
CA LEU A 384 -16.25 -27.80 -2.15
C LEU A 384 -16.82 -28.11 -3.53
N GLU A 385 -17.94 -28.83 -3.60
CA GLU A 385 -18.58 -29.35 -4.82
C GLU A 385 -20.01 -28.84 -4.98
N TYR A 386 -20.22 -27.56 -4.66
CA TYR A 386 -21.57 -26.96 -4.72
C TYR A 386 -21.96 -26.40 -6.09
N HIS A 387 -20.95 -26.09 -6.93
CA HIS A 387 -21.19 -25.60 -8.28
C HIS A 387 -21.45 -26.73 -9.29
N THR A 388 -22.32 -26.46 -10.27
CA THR A 388 -22.66 -27.44 -11.30
C THR A 388 -21.89 -27.28 -12.59
N LYS A 389 -21.20 -26.13 -12.76
CA LYS A 389 -20.30 -25.80 -13.88
C LYS A 389 -18.99 -25.18 -13.38
N ALA A 390 -18.12 -24.77 -14.31
CA ALA A 390 -16.82 -24.19 -14.06
C ALA A 390 -16.87 -23.02 -13.07
N VAL A 391 -15.95 -23.00 -12.11
CA VAL A 391 -15.79 -21.91 -11.14
C VAL A 391 -14.67 -20.98 -11.62
N TYR A 392 -14.98 -19.72 -11.86
CA TYR A 392 -14.05 -18.77 -12.47
C TYR A 392 -13.25 -17.96 -11.48
N LYS A 393 -13.88 -17.52 -10.40
CA LYS A 393 -13.28 -16.63 -9.42
C LYS A 393 -13.61 -17.04 -8.01
N LEU A 394 -12.64 -16.82 -7.11
CA LEU A 394 -12.77 -17.03 -5.68
C LEU A 394 -12.18 -15.81 -4.97
N ILE A 395 -12.86 -15.30 -3.97
CA ILE A 395 -12.35 -14.24 -3.08
C ILE A 395 -12.63 -14.59 -1.62
N GLU A 396 -11.77 -14.10 -0.73
CA GLU A 396 -12.02 -14.08 0.70
C GLU A 396 -12.56 -12.71 1.10
N LEU A 397 -13.65 -12.70 1.84
CA LEU A 397 -14.23 -11.49 2.41
C LEU A 397 -13.48 -11.07 3.67
N LYS A 398 -13.61 -9.81 4.07
CA LYS A 398 -13.02 -9.27 5.32
C LYS A 398 -13.44 -10.02 6.58
N ASN A 399 -14.60 -10.68 6.58
CA ASN A 399 -15.09 -11.53 7.66
C ASN A 399 -14.62 -12.98 7.56
N ASN A 400 -13.65 -13.29 6.71
CA ASN A 400 -13.09 -14.61 6.40
C ASN A 400 -14.07 -15.61 5.76
N ASN A 401 -15.23 -15.17 5.30
CA ASN A 401 -16.09 -15.98 4.45
C ASN A 401 -15.52 -16.01 3.01
N LEU A 402 -15.89 -17.04 2.24
CA LEU A 402 -15.51 -17.12 0.84
C LEU A 402 -16.71 -16.80 -0.07
N ILE A 403 -16.41 -16.26 -1.24
CA ILE A 403 -17.37 -16.15 -2.34
C ILE A 403 -16.72 -16.73 -3.59
N SER A 404 -17.49 -17.54 -4.31
CA SER A 404 -17.13 -18.02 -5.63
C SER A 404 -18.16 -17.58 -6.68
N CYS A 405 -17.71 -17.35 -7.91
CA CYS A 405 -18.58 -17.14 -9.05
C CYS A 405 -18.35 -18.18 -10.15
N SER A 406 -19.42 -18.56 -10.83
CA SER A 406 -19.43 -19.72 -11.71
C SER A 406 -20.18 -19.50 -13.02
N ASN A 407 -19.88 -20.40 -13.96
CA ASN A 407 -20.60 -20.57 -15.22
C ASN A 407 -22.01 -21.20 -15.05
N ASP A 408 -22.37 -21.58 -13.83
CA ASP A 408 -23.71 -22.09 -13.53
C ASP A 408 -24.72 -20.99 -13.21
N ASN A 409 -24.39 -19.75 -13.53
CA ASN A 409 -25.21 -18.57 -13.30
C ASN A 409 -25.44 -18.29 -11.82
N SER A 410 -24.43 -18.54 -10.97
CA SER A 410 -24.55 -18.27 -9.56
C SER A 410 -23.25 -17.79 -8.92
N LEU A 411 -23.42 -17.04 -7.82
CA LEU A 411 -22.39 -16.86 -6.81
C LEU A 411 -22.80 -17.63 -5.56
N ILE A 412 -21.82 -18.28 -4.92
CA ILE A 412 -22.04 -18.98 -3.67
C ILE A 412 -21.19 -18.35 -2.58
N ILE A 413 -21.84 -18.04 -1.46
CA ILE A 413 -21.22 -17.55 -0.25
C ILE A 413 -21.03 -18.72 0.70
N TYR A 414 -19.81 -18.86 1.22
CA TYR A 414 -19.46 -19.90 2.18
C TYR A 414 -19.10 -19.27 3.52
N SER A 415 -19.74 -19.69 4.57
CA SER A 415 -19.39 -19.33 5.94
C SER A 415 -18.42 -20.35 6.54
N LYS A 416 -17.48 -19.86 7.36
CA LYS A 416 -16.52 -20.73 8.05
C LYS A 416 -17.11 -21.22 9.37
N GLN A 417 -17.31 -22.53 9.53
CA GLN A 417 -17.83 -23.18 10.73
C GLN A 417 -16.90 -24.36 11.09
N ASN A 418 -16.42 -24.42 12.34
CA ASN A 418 -15.53 -25.49 12.81
C ASN A 418 -14.32 -25.75 11.88
N ASN A 419 -13.67 -24.69 11.41
CA ASN A 419 -12.57 -24.72 10.44
C ASN A 419 -12.90 -25.29 9.05
N LYS A 420 -14.19 -25.50 8.73
CA LYS A 420 -14.66 -25.90 7.40
C LYS A 420 -15.53 -24.81 6.80
N TYR A 421 -15.50 -24.70 5.48
CA TYR A 421 -16.37 -23.82 4.72
C TYR A 421 -17.63 -24.58 4.32
N ILE A 422 -18.79 -24.00 4.62
CA ILE A 422 -20.10 -24.57 4.32
C ILE A 422 -20.85 -23.52 3.50
N LYS A 423 -21.63 -23.97 2.50
CA LYS A 423 -22.52 -23.08 1.73
C LYS A 423 -23.51 -22.40 2.69
N ASP A 424 -23.49 -21.09 2.73
CA ASP A 424 -24.42 -20.25 3.48
C ASP A 424 -25.64 -19.92 2.62
N PHE A 425 -25.43 -19.21 1.51
CA PHE A 425 -26.48 -18.93 0.55
C PHE A 425 -25.92 -18.79 -0.87
N GLN A 426 -26.83 -18.72 -1.84
CA GLN A 426 -26.54 -18.59 -3.26
C GLN A 426 -27.27 -17.38 -3.84
N ILE A 427 -26.57 -16.64 -4.69
CA ILE A 427 -27.13 -15.56 -5.48
C ILE A 427 -27.27 -16.10 -6.91
N GLU A 428 -28.49 -16.15 -7.40
CA GLU A 428 -28.78 -16.50 -8.79
C GLU A 428 -28.57 -15.26 -9.68
N THR A 429 -27.91 -15.45 -10.80
CA THR A 429 -27.65 -14.40 -11.79
C THR A 429 -28.33 -14.75 -13.12
N ASN A 430 -28.68 -13.74 -13.91
CA ASN A 430 -29.32 -13.92 -15.21
C ASN A 430 -28.44 -14.68 -16.20
N ASN A 431 -27.11 -14.61 -16.02
CA ASN A 431 -26.11 -15.27 -16.86
C ASN A 431 -24.91 -15.67 -16.02
N ARG A 432 -23.88 -16.32 -16.60
CA ARG A 432 -22.66 -16.71 -15.89
C ARG A 432 -21.96 -15.52 -15.26
N CYS A 433 -21.52 -15.71 -14.05
CA CYS A 433 -20.71 -14.72 -13.33
C CYS A 433 -19.22 -14.96 -13.59
N SER A 434 -18.49 -13.91 -13.98
CA SER A 434 -17.06 -14.02 -14.35
C SER A 434 -16.11 -13.46 -13.30
N SER A 435 -16.52 -12.42 -12.57
CA SER A 435 -15.68 -11.78 -11.56
C SER A 435 -16.50 -11.24 -10.40
N VAL A 436 -15.89 -11.20 -9.23
CA VAL A 436 -16.48 -10.65 -8.00
C VAL A 436 -15.43 -9.96 -7.17
N ILE A 437 -15.79 -8.86 -6.53
CA ILE A 437 -14.95 -8.12 -5.59
C ILE A 437 -15.78 -7.59 -4.42
N GLN A 438 -15.20 -7.51 -3.25
CA GLN A 438 -15.81 -6.80 -2.12
C GLN A 438 -15.52 -5.30 -2.22
N THR A 439 -16.58 -4.48 -2.30
CA THR A 439 -16.48 -3.02 -2.41
C THR A 439 -16.54 -2.34 -1.04
N LYS A 440 -17.43 -2.80 -0.17
CA LYS A 440 -17.61 -2.32 1.21
C LYS A 440 -17.72 -3.51 2.17
N ASP A 441 -17.79 -3.29 3.45
CA ASP A 441 -17.81 -4.37 4.45
C ASP A 441 -18.96 -5.37 4.23
N THR A 442 -20.11 -4.89 3.81
CA THR A 442 -21.29 -5.72 3.52
C THR A 442 -21.68 -5.77 2.04
N GLU A 443 -20.87 -5.17 1.15
CA GLU A 443 -21.24 -5.03 -0.25
C GLU A 443 -20.20 -5.67 -1.16
N ILE A 444 -20.70 -6.39 -2.16
CA ILE A 444 -19.92 -6.94 -3.26
C ILE A 444 -20.39 -6.33 -4.59
N CYS A 445 -19.45 -6.27 -5.53
CA CYS A 445 -19.73 -6.00 -6.93
C CYS A 445 -19.33 -7.23 -7.76
N TYR A 446 -20.18 -7.64 -8.70
CA TYR A 446 -19.87 -8.73 -9.60
C TYR A 446 -20.29 -8.42 -11.04
N SER A 447 -19.59 -9.03 -11.99
CA SER A 447 -19.89 -8.90 -13.42
C SER A 447 -20.61 -10.12 -13.93
N VAL A 448 -21.64 -9.88 -14.77
CA VAL A 448 -22.42 -10.89 -15.46
C VAL A 448 -22.02 -10.90 -16.94
N PHE A 449 -21.78 -12.08 -17.47
CA PHE A 449 -21.32 -12.25 -18.85
C PHE A 449 -22.40 -11.87 -19.87
N SER A 450 -22.00 -11.21 -20.93
CA SER A 450 -22.80 -10.77 -22.09
C SER A 450 -23.74 -9.58 -21.89
N ASP A 451 -24.06 -9.21 -20.66
CA ASP A 451 -25.16 -8.26 -20.43
C ASP A 451 -24.69 -6.80 -20.31
N ASN A 452 -23.38 -6.55 -20.41
CA ASN A 452 -22.78 -5.22 -20.15
C ASN A 452 -23.18 -4.65 -18.79
N GLU A 453 -23.44 -5.54 -17.83
CA GLU A 453 -24.01 -5.22 -16.53
C GLU A 453 -23.06 -5.62 -15.42
N ILE A 454 -23.06 -4.81 -14.39
CA ILE A 454 -22.52 -5.16 -13.08
C ILE A 454 -23.57 -4.92 -12.01
N ASP A 455 -23.59 -5.79 -11.05
CA ASP A 455 -24.48 -5.72 -9.93
C ASP A 455 -23.72 -5.39 -8.64
N PHE A 456 -24.32 -4.55 -7.82
CA PHE A 456 -23.92 -4.29 -6.44
C PHE A 456 -24.90 -4.97 -5.51
N PHE A 457 -24.42 -5.90 -4.69
CA PHE A 457 -25.25 -6.73 -3.82
C PHE A 457 -24.88 -6.53 -2.36
N ASP A 458 -25.88 -6.32 -1.52
CA ASP A 458 -25.71 -6.24 -0.07
C ASP A 458 -25.82 -7.63 0.56
N LEU A 459 -24.74 -8.09 1.15
CA LEU A 459 -24.63 -9.41 1.79
C LEU A 459 -25.46 -9.50 3.08
N SER A 460 -25.64 -8.38 3.81
CA SER A 460 -26.40 -8.36 5.06
C SER A 460 -27.89 -8.36 4.83
N GLU A 461 -28.34 -7.60 3.83
CA GLU A 461 -29.75 -7.51 3.44
C GLU A 461 -30.14 -8.58 2.43
N ARG A 462 -29.17 -9.31 1.88
CA ARG A 462 -29.32 -10.35 0.83
C ARG A 462 -30.12 -9.86 -0.37
N LYS A 463 -29.87 -8.64 -0.82
CA LYS A 463 -30.58 -8.04 -1.97
C LYS A 463 -29.65 -7.26 -2.88
N ASN A 464 -30.06 -7.13 -4.14
CA ASN A 464 -29.40 -6.25 -5.10
C ASN A 464 -29.66 -4.78 -4.71
N LYS A 465 -28.59 -3.97 -4.68
CA LYS A 465 -28.63 -2.52 -4.40
C LYS A 465 -28.73 -1.70 -5.66
N ALA A 466 -27.96 -2.05 -6.66
CA ALA A 466 -27.87 -1.32 -7.91
C ALA A 466 -27.37 -2.24 -9.02
N THR A 467 -27.87 -2.00 -10.23
CA THR A 467 -27.40 -2.61 -11.47
C THR A 467 -26.98 -1.50 -12.42
N LEU A 468 -25.78 -1.56 -12.96
CA LEU A 468 -25.28 -0.65 -13.98
C LEU A 468 -25.20 -1.36 -15.33
N THR A 469 -25.89 -0.81 -16.33
CA THR A 469 -26.00 -1.38 -17.68
C THR A 469 -25.13 -0.67 -18.72
N GLU A 470 -24.57 0.47 -18.39
CA GLU A 470 -23.79 1.31 -19.31
C GLU A 470 -22.28 1.07 -19.23
N ILE A 471 -21.85 -0.11 -18.84
CA ILE A 471 -20.43 -0.45 -18.77
C ILE A 471 -19.90 -0.97 -20.11
N THR A 472 -18.59 -1.15 -20.20
CA THR A 472 -17.95 -1.84 -21.33
C THR A 472 -18.36 -3.29 -21.39
N LYS A 473 -18.49 -3.82 -22.60
CA LYS A 473 -18.92 -5.19 -22.84
C LYS A 473 -17.99 -6.21 -22.17
N CYS A 474 -18.53 -6.92 -21.21
CA CYS A 474 -17.84 -7.93 -20.40
C CYS A 474 -18.04 -9.32 -21.05
N ASN A 475 -17.23 -9.66 -22.04
CA ASN A 475 -17.41 -10.90 -22.82
C ASN A 475 -16.32 -11.96 -22.56
N ASN A 476 -15.49 -11.81 -21.57
CA ASN A 476 -14.40 -12.75 -21.32
C ASN A 476 -14.51 -13.40 -19.93
N HIS A 477 -14.12 -14.67 -19.84
CA HIS A 477 -14.05 -15.45 -18.58
C HIS A 477 -12.98 -14.95 -17.59
N ARG A 478 -12.28 -13.86 -17.89
CA ARG A 478 -11.00 -13.49 -17.30
C ARG A 478 -10.97 -12.07 -16.74
N GLU A 479 -12.12 -11.46 -16.57
CA GLU A 479 -12.20 -10.07 -16.13
C GLU A 479 -11.87 -9.93 -14.65
N TRP A 480 -10.87 -9.13 -14.37
CA TRP A 480 -10.42 -8.84 -13.02
C TRP A 480 -10.88 -7.44 -12.65
N ILE A 481 -12.01 -7.35 -11.95
CA ILE A 481 -12.47 -6.10 -11.37
C ILE A 481 -11.52 -5.74 -10.23
N ILE A 482 -11.04 -4.51 -10.18
CA ILE A 482 -10.17 -4.02 -9.11
C ILE A 482 -10.62 -2.67 -8.55
N MET A 483 -10.34 -2.44 -7.27
CA MET A 483 -10.44 -1.10 -6.67
C MET A 483 -9.18 -0.30 -6.98
N ILE A 484 -9.32 0.81 -7.69
CA ILE A 484 -8.20 1.73 -7.96
C ILE A 484 -8.03 2.79 -6.87
N SER A 485 -9.11 3.18 -6.22
CA SER A 485 -9.11 4.01 -5.02
C SER A 485 -10.15 3.50 -4.02
N LYS A 486 -10.35 4.23 -2.90
CA LYS A 486 -11.37 3.90 -1.91
C LYS A 486 -12.80 3.91 -2.50
N ASP A 487 -13.04 4.77 -3.48
CA ASP A 487 -14.37 5.05 -4.01
C ASP A 487 -14.52 4.68 -5.50
N LEU A 488 -13.43 4.27 -6.16
CA LEU A 488 -13.41 4.00 -7.58
C LEU A 488 -13.06 2.55 -7.91
N LEU A 489 -13.93 1.94 -8.69
CA LEU A 489 -13.80 0.61 -9.24
C LEU A 489 -13.38 0.69 -10.71
N LEU A 490 -12.48 -0.17 -11.14
CA LEU A 490 -12.05 -0.31 -12.53
C LEU A 490 -12.48 -1.67 -13.07
N ILE A 491 -13.14 -1.64 -14.21
CA ILE A 491 -13.64 -2.83 -14.91
C ILE A 491 -13.02 -2.88 -16.30
N PRO A 492 -12.24 -3.91 -16.60
CA PRO A 492 -11.77 -4.15 -17.95
C PRO A 492 -12.89 -4.76 -18.80
N GLY A 493 -12.93 -4.40 -20.07
CA GLY A 493 -13.87 -4.95 -21.03
C GLY A 493 -13.25 -5.13 -22.41
N GLU A 494 -14.10 -5.25 -23.45
CA GLU A 494 -13.65 -5.32 -24.83
C GLU A 494 -13.11 -3.95 -25.27
N LYS A 495 -11.83 -3.75 -25.39
CA LYS A 495 -11.16 -2.53 -25.85
C LYS A 495 -11.18 -1.33 -24.90
N GLU A 496 -12.03 -1.32 -23.89
CA GLU A 496 -12.21 -0.18 -23.00
C GLU A 496 -12.08 -0.57 -21.52
N LEU A 497 -11.71 0.41 -20.71
CA LEU A 497 -11.75 0.34 -19.25
C LEU A 497 -12.87 1.25 -18.75
N SER A 498 -13.76 0.75 -17.90
CA SER A 498 -14.80 1.53 -17.24
C SER A 498 -14.38 1.88 -15.80
N ILE A 499 -14.42 3.17 -15.45
CA ILE A 499 -14.24 3.66 -14.08
C ILE A 499 -15.62 3.96 -13.49
N ILE A 500 -15.90 3.40 -12.31
CA ILE A 500 -17.18 3.51 -11.64
C ILE A 500 -16.98 4.06 -10.23
N ASN A 501 -17.83 5.03 -9.85
CA ASN A 501 -17.95 5.50 -8.48
C ASN A 501 -18.90 4.57 -7.71
N ILE A 502 -18.38 3.87 -6.68
CA ILE A 502 -19.14 2.90 -5.88
C ILE A 502 -20.06 3.54 -4.84
N ASN A 503 -19.94 4.83 -4.56
CA ASN A 503 -20.83 5.52 -3.64
C ASN A 503 -22.08 6.06 -4.34
N GLU A 504 -21.92 6.45 -5.60
CA GLU A 504 -23.00 6.97 -6.42
C GLU A 504 -23.62 5.90 -7.32
N TYR A 505 -23.00 4.73 -7.45
CA TYR A 505 -23.34 3.67 -8.41
C TYR A 505 -23.46 4.22 -9.83
N LYS A 506 -22.42 4.95 -10.27
CA LYS A 506 -22.41 5.62 -11.58
C LYS A 506 -21.11 5.39 -12.33
N LEU A 507 -21.24 5.26 -13.65
CA LEU A 507 -20.12 5.30 -14.57
C LEU A 507 -19.50 6.72 -14.57
N VAL A 508 -18.23 6.81 -14.19
CA VAL A 508 -17.46 8.06 -14.21
C VAL A 508 -16.90 8.29 -15.61
N ARG A 509 -16.29 7.24 -16.20
CA ARG A 509 -15.60 7.37 -17.48
C ARG A 509 -15.38 6.01 -18.14
N LYS A 510 -15.35 6.03 -19.50
CA LYS A 510 -14.81 4.94 -20.34
C LYS A 510 -13.51 5.41 -20.97
N ILE A 511 -12.51 4.55 -21.00
CA ILE A 511 -11.17 4.85 -21.51
C ILE A 511 -10.81 3.77 -22.52
N LYS A 512 -10.53 4.18 -23.76
CA LYS A 512 -10.05 3.27 -24.79
C LYS A 512 -8.66 2.76 -24.41
N ALA A 513 -8.55 1.45 -24.22
CA ALA A 513 -7.32 0.83 -23.75
C ALA A 513 -6.73 -0.17 -24.74
N SER A 514 -7.54 -0.70 -25.69
CA SER A 514 -7.09 -1.56 -26.77
C SER A 514 -7.69 -1.18 -28.12
N ASP A 515 -6.98 -1.50 -29.20
CA ASP A 515 -7.47 -1.31 -30.56
C ASP A 515 -8.10 -2.60 -31.12
N SER A 516 -7.69 -3.74 -30.64
CA SER A 516 -7.96 -5.02 -31.31
C SER A 516 -8.61 -6.09 -30.45
N SER A 517 -8.51 -6.05 -29.10
CA SER A 517 -8.85 -7.23 -28.31
C SER A 517 -9.27 -6.93 -26.87
N TRP A 518 -9.54 -8.01 -26.15
CA TRP A 518 -9.95 -8.06 -24.76
C TRP A 518 -8.82 -7.69 -23.80
N LEU A 519 -9.17 -6.92 -22.78
CA LEU A 519 -8.30 -6.63 -21.66
C LEU A 519 -8.50 -7.71 -20.60
N CYS A 520 -7.50 -8.55 -20.36
CA CYS A 520 -7.63 -9.69 -19.47
C CYS A 520 -6.89 -9.51 -18.15
N GLY A 521 -5.58 -9.28 -18.18
CA GLY A 521 -4.79 -9.07 -16.98
C GLY A 521 -4.85 -7.62 -16.51
N ILE A 522 -5.15 -7.41 -15.24
CA ILE A 522 -5.08 -6.08 -14.63
C ILE A 522 -4.42 -6.19 -13.26
N CYS A 523 -3.53 -5.27 -12.95
CA CYS A 523 -2.79 -5.25 -11.69
C CYS A 523 -2.57 -3.82 -11.21
N LYS A 524 -2.86 -3.57 -9.93
CA LYS A 524 -2.50 -2.31 -9.28
C LYS A 524 -1.06 -2.38 -8.82
N ILE A 525 -0.23 -1.43 -9.26
CA ILE A 525 1.15 -1.30 -8.82
C ILE A 525 1.21 -0.54 -7.50
N ASN A 526 0.53 0.61 -7.46
CA ASN A 526 0.41 1.49 -6.32
C ASN A 526 -0.88 2.33 -6.41
N ASN A 527 -1.05 3.32 -5.55
CA ASN A 527 -2.27 4.13 -5.55
C ASN A 527 -2.47 4.97 -6.81
N ASN A 528 -1.40 5.22 -7.57
CA ASN A 528 -1.44 6.09 -8.75
C ASN A 528 -1.16 5.37 -10.06
N MET A 529 -0.87 4.06 -10.04
CA MET A 529 -0.47 3.32 -11.24
C MET A 529 -1.06 1.92 -11.31
N ILE A 530 -1.47 1.55 -12.51
CA ILE A 530 -1.96 0.20 -12.85
C ILE A 530 -1.28 -0.33 -14.11
N LEU A 531 -1.30 -1.64 -14.25
CA LEU A 531 -0.96 -2.33 -15.50
C LEU A 531 -2.18 -3.02 -16.07
N THR A 532 -2.25 -3.08 -17.39
CA THR A 532 -3.23 -3.90 -18.12
C THR A 532 -2.53 -4.79 -19.13
N GLY A 533 -2.99 -6.02 -19.22
CA GLY A 533 -2.64 -6.97 -20.27
C GLY A 533 -3.65 -6.88 -21.42
N ASP A 534 -3.15 -6.66 -22.63
CA ASP A 534 -3.93 -6.50 -23.84
C ASP A 534 -3.31 -7.36 -24.93
N ASP A 535 -4.00 -8.44 -25.29
CA ASP A 535 -3.47 -9.41 -26.24
C ASP A 535 -2.06 -9.88 -25.83
N SER A 536 -1.04 -9.52 -26.59
CA SER A 536 0.37 -9.79 -26.29
C SER A 536 1.12 -8.61 -25.63
N LYS A 537 0.40 -7.55 -25.22
CA LYS A 537 0.99 -6.28 -24.78
C LYS A 537 0.72 -5.99 -23.32
N ILE A 538 1.68 -5.37 -22.66
CA ILE A 538 1.50 -4.80 -21.31
C ILE A 538 1.47 -3.28 -21.45
N LYS A 539 0.47 -2.63 -20.88
CA LYS A 539 0.31 -1.18 -20.84
C LYS A 539 0.34 -0.68 -19.41
N GLN A 540 1.02 0.41 -19.19
CA GLN A 540 1.14 1.08 -17.90
C GLN A 540 0.36 2.38 -17.93
N TRP A 541 -0.49 2.58 -16.93
CA TRP A 541 -1.37 3.73 -16.80
C TRP A 541 -1.14 4.44 -15.48
N LYS A 542 -1.15 5.77 -15.53
CA LYS A 542 -1.18 6.65 -14.37
C LYS A 542 -2.63 7.01 -14.05
N ILE A 543 -3.02 6.91 -12.79
CA ILE A 543 -4.32 7.38 -12.29
C ILE A 543 -4.18 8.86 -11.93
N GLU A 544 -4.97 9.73 -12.55
CA GLU A 544 -4.93 11.16 -12.33
C GLU A 544 -6.32 11.78 -12.55
N ASN A 545 -6.89 12.44 -11.53
CA ASN A 545 -8.19 13.09 -11.58
C ASN A 545 -9.31 12.17 -12.14
N ASP A 546 -9.46 10.98 -11.59
CA ASP A 546 -10.42 9.96 -12.01
C ASP A 546 -10.29 9.56 -13.49
N ASN A 547 -9.08 9.65 -14.02
CA ASN A 547 -8.73 9.27 -15.38
C ASN A 547 -7.49 8.38 -15.39
N LEU A 548 -7.29 7.65 -16.50
CA LEU A 548 -6.10 6.85 -16.76
C LEU A 548 -5.34 7.46 -17.93
N ILE A 549 -4.08 7.78 -17.70
CA ILE A 549 -3.17 8.32 -18.72
C ILE A 549 -2.18 7.21 -19.06
N LEU A 550 -2.07 6.85 -20.33
CA LEU A 550 -1.09 5.86 -20.79
C LEU A 550 0.32 6.45 -20.63
N VAL A 551 1.14 5.80 -19.83
CA VAL A 551 2.53 6.22 -19.56
C VAL A 551 3.49 5.46 -20.46
N SER A 552 3.36 4.16 -20.54
CA SER A 552 4.22 3.30 -21.34
C SER A 552 3.50 2.05 -21.84
N LYS A 553 4.07 1.40 -22.85
CA LYS A 553 3.60 0.11 -23.36
C LYS A 553 4.77 -0.78 -23.72
N LYS A 554 4.59 -2.08 -23.54
CA LYS A 554 5.46 -3.14 -24.05
C LYS A 554 4.70 -3.94 -25.10
N ASP A 555 5.06 -3.75 -26.35
CA ASP A 555 4.58 -4.59 -27.44
C ASP A 555 5.33 -5.94 -27.44
N ASN A 556 4.66 -7.00 -27.83
CA ASN A 556 5.20 -8.36 -27.88
C ASN A 556 5.76 -8.85 -26.53
N ALA A 557 5.08 -8.50 -25.44
CA ALA A 557 5.43 -8.99 -24.11
C ALA A 557 5.30 -10.53 -24.04
N HIS A 558 4.28 -11.07 -24.68
CA HIS A 558 4.04 -12.52 -24.86
C HIS A 558 3.71 -12.86 -26.32
N ASN A 559 3.70 -14.15 -26.65
CA ASN A 559 3.27 -14.67 -27.95
C ASN A 559 1.78 -15.06 -27.97
N GLY A 560 1.06 -14.89 -26.87
CA GLY A 560 -0.35 -15.16 -26.66
C GLY A 560 -0.97 -14.16 -25.73
N TRP A 561 -2.25 -14.30 -25.44
CA TRP A 561 -3.00 -13.42 -24.55
C TRP A 561 -2.44 -13.41 -23.13
N ILE A 562 -2.36 -12.23 -22.53
CA ILE A 562 -1.91 -12.07 -21.15
C ILE A 562 -3.11 -12.24 -20.22
N ASN A 563 -3.14 -13.35 -19.47
CA ASN A 563 -4.28 -13.75 -18.65
C ASN A 563 -4.28 -13.10 -17.27
N ALA A 564 -3.11 -12.93 -16.67
CA ALA A 564 -2.97 -12.26 -15.40
C ALA A 564 -1.66 -11.45 -15.32
N LEU A 565 -1.72 -10.39 -14.54
CA LEU A 565 -0.61 -9.56 -14.12
C LEU A 565 -0.58 -9.53 -12.60
N LEU A 566 0.60 -9.58 -12.01
CA LEU A 566 0.81 -9.60 -10.58
C LEU A 566 2.01 -8.73 -10.19
N ASN A 567 1.84 -7.90 -9.17
CA ASN A 567 2.94 -7.17 -8.53
C ASN A 567 3.49 -8.01 -7.37
N LEU A 568 4.78 -8.34 -7.40
CA LEU A 568 5.45 -9.09 -6.33
C LEU A 568 5.77 -8.26 -5.10
N GLY A 569 5.57 -6.94 -5.14
CA GLY A 569 5.86 -6.03 -4.02
C GLY A 569 7.35 -5.70 -3.83
N ASN A 570 8.24 -6.31 -4.60
CA ASN A 570 9.70 -6.11 -4.56
C ASN A 570 10.25 -5.39 -5.80
N GLY A 571 9.39 -4.69 -6.54
CA GLY A 571 9.74 -4.00 -7.79
C GLY A 571 9.59 -4.85 -9.05
N TYR A 572 9.27 -6.12 -8.92
CA TYR A 572 9.03 -7.01 -10.06
C TYR A 572 7.55 -7.20 -10.36
N ILE A 573 7.26 -7.26 -11.65
CA ILE A 573 5.95 -7.61 -12.18
C ILE A 573 6.02 -8.99 -12.80
N VAL A 574 4.96 -9.76 -12.64
CA VAL A 574 4.82 -11.07 -13.26
C VAL A 574 3.62 -11.05 -14.19
N SER A 575 3.80 -11.61 -15.36
CA SER A 575 2.71 -11.85 -16.33
C SER A 575 2.62 -13.32 -16.66
N CYS A 576 1.42 -13.82 -16.90
CA CYS A 576 1.21 -15.16 -17.45
C CYS A 576 0.32 -15.10 -18.69
N SER A 577 0.47 -16.11 -19.56
CA SER A 577 -0.09 -16.05 -20.90
C SER A 577 -0.59 -17.39 -21.43
N ASP A 578 -1.38 -17.30 -22.51
CA ASP A 578 -1.76 -18.41 -23.38
C ASP A 578 -0.56 -19.02 -24.14
N ASP A 579 0.60 -18.38 -24.11
CA ASP A 579 1.84 -18.95 -24.64
C ASP A 579 2.51 -19.95 -23.69
N ASN A 580 1.82 -20.40 -22.65
CA ASN A 580 2.24 -21.34 -21.61
C ASN A 580 3.38 -20.83 -20.73
N THR A 581 3.76 -19.56 -20.87
CA THR A 581 4.87 -18.98 -20.12
C THR A 581 4.43 -18.01 -19.03
N ILE A 582 5.30 -17.89 -18.03
CA ILE A 582 5.24 -16.82 -17.04
C ILE A 582 6.50 -15.99 -17.23
N LYS A 583 6.38 -14.68 -17.27
CA LYS A 583 7.51 -13.76 -17.41
C LYS A 583 7.60 -12.82 -16.22
N ILE A 584 8.83 -12.62 -15.75
CA ILE A 584 9.16 -11.67 -14.66
C ILE A 584 9.85 -10.47 -15.30
N TRP A 585 9.38 -9.29 -14.97
CA TRP A 585 9.81 -8.00 -15.54
C TRP A 585 10.42 -7.10 -14.49
#